data_3d813643d4efbc3233b1280ed7bcc9ce
#
_entry.id   3d813643d4efbc3233b1280ed7bcc9ce
#
_cell.length_a   1.000
_cell.length_b   1.000
_cell.length_c   1.000
_cell.angle_alpha   90.00
_cell.angle_beta   90.00
_cell.angle_gamma   90.00
#
_symmetry.space_group_name_H-M   'P 1'
#
loop_
_entity.id
_entity.type
_entity.pdbx_description
1 polymer ?
#
loop_
_entity_poly.entity_id
_entity_poly.type
_entity_poly.pdbx_seq_one_letter_code
_entity_poly.pdbx_strand_id
1 'polypeptide(L)'
;MNRIVIFSGTTEGRMLAQTLSENEIHCIVSVATEYGEIVMPEMDGVTVHKGRMDLEEMQKFITQSEVAAVVDATHPFATAVSENIRESLKNTEIPYIRLQRETSDIALNKDTIQENHSDVILCSDATECADFLSFTDGNILLTTGSKDLATYSRKEALKDRLFVRVLPGLESLSLCEKNGICGKQIIAMQGPFSLEMNRALIRQFDIKYLVTKESGRTGGFLEKIKAAEAEGITACVIGNPEKQNSGDSFAQVCRKISEITGKTIKNQIALIGTGMGNEQTLTMEATEKIREADYIFGAERLLRIIKNEQAVRYPYYLAADIVPELDRLSGCGVKVVILFSGDTGFYSGCGKLYETLKGRSDSSVRIYPGI
;
A
#
# COMPACT_ATOMS: atom_id res chain seq x y z
N MET A 1 16.74 -25.09 -0.40
CA MET A 1 16.76 -23.63 -0.69
C MET A 1 15.82 -22.94 0.28
N ASN A 2 16.32 -22.05 1.09
CA ASN A 2 15.47 -21.36 2.08
C ASN A 2 14.55 -20.36 1.37
N ARG A 3 13.25 -20.66 1.31
CA ARG A 3 12.23 -19.84 0.65
C ARG A 3 11.57 -18.88 1.64
N ILE A 4 11.13 -17.73 1.17
CA ILE A 4 10.27 -16.82 1.92
C ILE A 4 8.82 -17.13 1.55
N VAL A 5 7.97 -17.38 2.54
CA VAL A 5 6.52 -17.49 2.31
C VAL A 5 5.88 -16.14 2.62
N ILE A 6 5.10 -15.62 1.67
CA ILE A 6 4.37 -14.37 1.81
C ILE A 6 2.87 -14.67 1.77
N PHE A 7 2.16 -14.53 2.87
CA PHE A 7 0.71 -14.51 2.87
C PHE A 7 0.25 -13.13 2.39
N SER A 8 -0.19 -13.06 1.14
CA SER A 8 -0.49 -11.81 0.45
C SER A 8 -1.99 -11.54 0.35
N GLY A 9 -2.35 -10.31 0.35
CA GLY A 9 -3.72 -9.80 0.16
C GLY A 9 -3.72 -8.31 -0.06
N THR A 10 -2.52 -7.73 -0.14
CA THR A 10 -2.30 -6.28 -0.26
C THR A 10 -1.34 -5.96 -1.41
N THR A 11 -1.30 -4.69 -1.79
CA THR A 11 -0.33 -4.19 -2.77
C THR A 11 1.10 -4.33 -2.26
N GLU A 12 1.31 -4.09 -0.96
CA GLU A 12 2.61 -4.20 -0.31
C GLU A 12 3.17 -5.63 -0.37
N GLY A 13 2.31 -6.63 -0.22
CA GLY A 13 2.70 -8.04 -0.38
C GLY A 13 3.16 -8.37 -1.81
N ARG A 14 2.51 -7.78 -2.83
CA ARG A 14 2.94 -7.91 -4.24
C ARG A 14 4.26 -7.19 -4.51
N MET A 15 4.40 -5.97 -3.99
CA MET A 15 5.65 -5.21 -4.10
C MET A 15 6.82 -5.96 -3.46
N LEU A 16 6.60 -6.60 -2.31
CA LEU A 16 7.60 -7.42 -1.66
C LEU A 16 8.00 -8.61 -2.54
N ALA A 17 7.02 -9.36 -3.09
CA ALA A 17 7.30 -10.48 -3.99
C ALA A 17 8.12 -10.05 -5.21
N GLN A 18 7.79 -8.91 -5.82
CA GLN A 18 8.54 -8.34 -6.93
C GLN A 18 9.97 -7.96 -6.50
N THR A 19 10.13 -7.29 -5.37
CA THR A 19 11.44 -6.91 -4.84
C THR A 19 12.31 -8.14 -4.57
N LEU A 20 11.73 -9.23 -4.02
CA LEU A 20 12.46 -10.47 -3.80
C LEU A 20 12.88 -11.13 -5.11
N SER A 21 11.99 -11.19 -6.10
CA SER A 21 12.29 -11.70 -7.45
C SER A 21 13.45 -10.93 -8.10
N GLU A 22 13.41 -9.60 -8.10
CA GLU A 22 14.47 -8.74 -8.65
C GLU A 22 15.82 -8.91 -7.96
N ASN A 23 15.85 -9.47 -6.75
CA ASN A 23 17.05 -9.77 -5.98
C ASN A 23 17.36 -11.28 -5.89
N GLU A 24 16.76 -12.09 -6.77
CA GLU A 24 16.97 -13.54 -6.85
C GLU A 24 16.69 -14.31 -5.55
N ILE A 25 15.78 -13.78 -4.72
CA ILE A 25 15.30 -14.42 -3.50
C ILE A 25 14.02 -15.16 -3.83
N HIS A 26 14.05 -16.50 -3.74
CA HIS A 26 12.89 -17.32 -4.04
C HIS A 26 11.80 -17.15 -2.98
N CYS A 27 10.56 -16.96 -3.43
CA CYS A 27 9.43 -16.88 -2.51
C CYS A 27 8.20 -17.65 -3.01
N ILE A 28 7.34 -17.99 -2.07
CA ILE A 28 6.01 -18.55 -2.33
C ILE A 28 5.00 -17.53 -1.85
N VAL A 29 4.14 -17.06 -2.75
CA VAL A 29 3.09 -16.11 -2.43
C VAL A 29 1.76 -16.83 -2.32
N SER A 30 1.20 -16.86 -1.11
CA SER A 30 -0.12 -17.43 -0.87
C SER A 30 -1.20 -16.36 -1.03
N VAL A 31 -2.16 -16.59 -1.92
CA VAL A 31 -3.30 -15.71 -2.19
C VAL A 31 -4.62 -16.43 -1.96
N ALA A 32 -5.54 -15.78 -1.24
CA ALA A 32 -6.80 -16.40 -0.83
C ALA A 32 -7.88 -16.47 -1.93
N THR A 33 -7.71 -15.71 -3.04
CA THR A 33 -8.73 -15.54 -4.08
C THR A 33 -8.15 -15.66 -5.47
N GLU A 34 -8.97 -16.08 -6.45
CA GLU A 34 -8.61 -16.08 -7.88
C GLU A 34 -8.15 -14.70 -8.36
N TYR A 35 -8.78 -13.66 -7.83
CA TYR A 35 -8.40 -12.31 -8.14
C TYR A 35 -6.96 -11.99 -7.70
N GLY A 36 -6.56 -12.44 -6.51
CA GLY A 36 -5.17 -12.29 -6.03
C GLY A 36 -4.15 -12.92 -6.98
N GLU A 37 -4.50 -14.04 -7.61
CA GLU A 37 -3.67 -14.71 -8.63
C GLU A 37 -3.59 -13.88 -9.93
N ILE A 38 -4.73 -13.41 -10.45
CA ILE A 38 -4.81 -12.65 -11.71
C ILE A 38 -3.96 -11.37 -11.67
N VAL A 39 -3.86 -10.74 -10.51
CA VAL A 39 -3.08 -9.48 -10.36
C VAL A 39 -1.61 -9.70 -10.03
N MET A 40 -1.18 -10.97 -9.83
CA MET A 40 0.24 -11.30 -9.68
C MET A 40 0.86 -11.50 -11.06
N PRO A 41 1.81 -10.65 -11.49
CA PRO A 41 2.56 -10.91 -12.71
C PRO A 41 3.42 -12.17 -12.57
N GLU A 42 3.73 -12.81 -13.69
CA GLU A 42 4.75 -13.85 -13.69
C GLU A 42 6.11 -13.24 -13.34
N MET A 43 6.78 -13.82 -12.37
CA MET A 43 8.06 -13.33 -11.84
C MET A 43 9.01 -14.50 -11.59
N ASP A 44 10.28 -14.31 -11.95
CA ASP A 44 11.32 -15.33 -11.74
C ASP A 44 11.49 -15.64 -10.24
N GLY A 45 11.54 -16.90 -9.88
CA GLY A 45 11.72 -17.35 -8.50
C GLY A 45 10.49 -17.19 -7.59
N VAL A 46 9.34 -16.76 -8.13
CA VAL A 46 8.07 -16.62 -7.39
C VAL A 46 7.13 -17.77 -7.76
N THR A 47 6.65 -18.49 -6.76
CA THR A 47 5.61 -19.51 -6.92
C THR A 47 4.33 -19.00 -6.28
N VAL A 48 3.21 -19.00 -7.00
CA VAL A 48 1.92 -18.59 -6.44
C VAL A 48 1.15 -19.82 -5.95
N HIS A 49 0.77 -19.80 -4.69
CA HIS A 49 -0.14 -20.77 -4.09
C HIS A 49 -1.53 -20.15 -3.96
N LYS A 50 -2.53 -20.79 -4.57
CA LYS A 50 -3.91 -20.31 -4.59
C LYS A 50 -4.77 -21.10 -3.62
N GLY A 51 -5.58 -20.39 -2.88
CA GLY A 51 -6.62 -20.94 -2.01
C GLY A 51 -6.53 -20.42 -0.58
N ARG A 52 -7.67 -20.52 0.10
CA ARG A 52 -7.71 -20.30 1.55
C ARG A 52 -7.19 -21.55 2.23
N MET A 53 -6.40 -21.37 3.26
CA MET A 53 -5.90 -22.44 4.10
C MET A 53 -6.45 -22.29 5.51
N ASP A 54 -6.89 -23.38 6.10
CA ASP A 54 -7.12 -23.46 7.54
C ASP A 54 -5.78 -23.62 8.30
N LEU A 55 -5.84 -23.73 9.62
CA LEU A 55 -4.65 -23.84 10.46
C LEU A 55 -3.81 -25.08 10.15
N GLU A 56 -4.46 -26.24 9.96
CA GLU A 56 -3.76 -27.51 9.68
C GLU A 56 -3.12 -27.50 8.30
N GLU A 57 -3.81 -26.95 7.31
CA GLU A 57 -3.30 -26.76 5.96
C GLU A 57 -2.11 -25.82 5.93
N MET A 58 -2.16 -24.69 6.69
CA MET A 58 -1.02 -23.78 6.84
C MET A 58 0.19 -24.45 7.46
N GLN A 59 0.01 -25.24 8.52
CA GLN A 59 1.09 -25.98 9.17
C GLN A 59 1.76 -26.95 8.21
N LYS A 60 0.97 -27.75 7.47
CA LYS A 60 1.48 -28.66 6.45
C LYS A 60 2.22 -27.94 5.34
N PHE A 61 1.64 -26.86 4.83
CA PHE A 61 2.23 -26.06 3.77
C PHE A 61 3.59 -25.46 4.16
N ILE A 62 3.69 -24.89 5.36
CA ILE A 62 4.93 -24.32 5.89
C ILE A 62 5.98 -25.41 6.08
N THR A 63 5.61 -26.55 6.68
CA THR A 63 6.55 -27.66 6.94
C THR A 63 7.10 -28.30 5.66
N GLN A 64 6.28 -28.38 4.61
CA GLN A 64 6.67 -28.99 3.33
C GLN A 64 7.51 -28.06 2.44
N SER A 65 7.55 -26.77 2.72
CA SER A 65 8.06 -25.74 1.80
C SER A 65 9.51 -25.32 2.06
N GLU A 66 10.23 -25.91 3.01
CA GLU A 66 11.60 -25.50 3.40
C GLU A 66 11.70 -23.97 3.63
N VAL A 67 10.87 -23.46 4.52
CA VAL A 67 10.66 -22.03 4.74
C VAL A 67 11.74 -21.43 5.62
N ALA A 68 12.37 -20.34 5.20
CA ALA A 68 13.32 -19.56 6.00
C ALA A 68 12.63 -18.52 6.87
N ALA A 69 11.55 -17.91 6.38
CA ALA A 69 10.71 -16.95 7.14
C ALA A 69 9.32 -16.89 6.53
N VAL A 70 8.35 -16.51 7.34
CA VAL A 70 6.97 -16.24 6.93
C VAL A 70 6.69 -14.74 7.09
N VAL A 71 6.26 -14.11 6.01
CA VAL A 71 5.82 -12.71 5.99
C VAL A 71 4.30 -12.67 5.89
N ASP A 72 3.68 -12.09 6.90
CA ASP A 72 2.25 -11.78 6.90
C ASP A 72 2.03 -10.39 6.30
N ALA A 73 1.66 -10.35 5.02
CA ALA A 73 1.29 -9.17 4.26
C ALA A 73 -0.22 -9.14 3.96
N THR A 74 -1.02 -9.76 4.84
CA THR A 74 -2.48 -9.76 4.71
C THR A 74 -3.06 -8.40 5.06
N HIS A 75 -4.31 -8.18 4.67
CA HIS A 75 -4.99 -6.93 4.99
C HIS A 75 -5.13 -6.76 6.52
N PRO A 76 -4.94 -5.55 7.10
CA PRO A 76 -5.03 -5.30 8.55
C PRO A 76 -6.31 -5.82 9.22
N PHE A 77 -7.41 -5.84 8.48
CA PHE A 77 -8.70 -6.37 8.94
C PHE A 77 -8.87 -7.89 8.76
N ALA A 78 -7.83 -8.60 8.33
CA ALA A 78 -7.86 -10.06 8.20
C ALA A 78 -7.28 -10.74 9.46
N THR A 79 -7.71 -10.32 10.64
CA THR A 79 -7.17 -10.73 11.96
C THR A 79 -7.15 -12.24 12.16
N ALA A 80 -8.23 -12.94 11.78
CA ALA A 80 -8.31 -14.40 11.89
C ALA A 80 -7.21 -15.13 11.06
N VAL A 81 -6.88 -14.61 9.88
CA VAL A 81 -5.81 -15.18 9.06
C VAL A 81 -4.45 -14.93 9.71
N SER A 82 -4.20 -13.72 10.21
CA SER A 82 -2.97 -13.38 10.93
C SER A 82 -2.79 -14.22 12.19
N GLU A 83 -3.86 -14.51 12.92
CA GLU A 83 -3.84 -15.40 14.08
C GLU A 83 -3.48 -16.84 13.68
N ASN A 84 -4.09 -17.37 12.62
CA ASN A 84 -3.79 -18.70 12.09
C ASN A 84 -2.33 -18.82 11.65
N ILE A 85 -1.79 -17.78 10.97
CA ILE A 85 -0.38 -17.75 10.58
C ILE A 85 0.54 -17.81 11.81
N ARG A 86 0.27 -17.00 12.85
CA ARG A 86 1.07 -17.02 14.09
C ARG A 86 0.98 -18.36 14.80
N GLU A 87 -0.23 -18.92 14.93
CA GLU A 87 -0.43 -20.23 15.59
C GLU A 87 0.23 -21.37 14.81
N SER A 88 0.23 -21.32 13.46
CA SER A 88 0.91 -22.30 12.63
C SER A 88 2.42 -22.35 12.83
N LEU A 89 3.02 -21.25 13.31
CA LEU A 89 4.46 -21.10 13.54
C LEU A 89 4.89 -21.34 14.99
N LYS A 90 3.96 -21.44 15.93
CA LYS A 90 4.22 -21.42 17.38
C LYS A 90 5.23 -22.48 17.87
N ASN A 91 5.26 -23.62 17.20
CA ASN A 91 6.18 -24.74 17.55
C ASN A 91 7.32 -24.91 16.54
N THR A 92 7.65 -23.85 15.81
CA THR A 92 8.74 -23.81 14.82
C THR A 92 9.75 -22.75 15.18
N GLU A 93 10.95 -22.87 14.63
CA GLU A 93 11.98 -21.81 14.72
C GLU A 93 11.89 -20.79 13.57
N ILE A 94 10.84 -20.90 12.72
CA ILE A 94 10.66 -20.06 11.55
C ILE A 94 10.21 -18.67 11.97
N PRO A 95 10.94 -17.60 11.63
CA PRO A 95 10.57 -16.23 11.96
C PRO A 95 9.24 -15.82 11.34
N TYR A 96 8.37 -15.23 12.16
CA TYR A 96 7.18 -14.50 11.74
C TYR A 96 7.50 -13.02 11.60
N ILE A 97 7.19 -12.44 10.45
CA ILE A 97 7.38 -11.03 10.15
C ILE A 97 6.04 -10.44 9.73
N ARG A 98 5.53 -9.44 10.43
CA ARG A 98 4.33 -8.72 10.03
C ARG A 98 4.72 -7.51 9.18
N LEU A 99 4.39 -7.53 7.90
CA LEU A 99 4.53 -6.35 7.03
C LEU A 99 3.39 -5.38 7.36
N GLN A 100 3.77 -4.29 8.03
CA GLN A 100 2.83 -3.22 8.31
C GLN A 100 2.64 -2.38 7.05
N ARG A 101 1.39 -2.09 6.74
CA ARG A 101 1.05 -1.13 5.72
C ARG A 101 1.50 0.25 6.17
N GLU A 102 2.25 0.98 5.34
CA GLU A 102 2.50 2.38 5.62
C GLU A 102 1.17 3.11 5.76
N THR A 103 0.82 3.44 6.98
CA THR A 103 -0.22 4.44 7.21
C THR A 103 0.33 5.73 6.64
N SER A 104 -0.43 6.43 5.81
CA SER A 104 -0.11 7.83 5.50
C SER A 104 0.18 8.52 6.83
N ASP A 105 1.30 9.26 6.93
CA ASP A 105 1.67 10.10 8.08
C ASP A 105 0.67 11.26 8.35
N ILE A 106 -0.42 11.28 7.64
CA ILE A 106 -1.66 11.76 8.20
C ILE A 106 -2.04 10.67 9.23
N ALA A 107 -1.19 10.57 10.28
CA ALA A 107 -1.65 10.01 11.53
C ALA A 107 -2.95 10.75 11.79
N LEU A 108 -4.05 10.00 11.65
CA LEU A 108 -5.35 10.45 12.09
C LEU A 108 -5.27 10.55 13.64
N ASN A 109 -4.43 11.46 14.14
CA ASN A 109 -4.63 12.01 15.46
C ASN A 109 -6.06 12.54 15.41
N LYS A 110 -6.91 12.04 16.29
CA LYS A 110 -8.30 12.52 16.41
C LYS A 110 -8.35 14.05 16.33
N ASP A 111 -7.34 14.71 16.91
CA ASP A 111 -7.17 16.15 16.93
C ASP A 111 -6.88 16.75 15.54
N THR A 112 -6.00 16.13 14.72
CA THR A 112 -5.60 16.66 13.40
C THR A 112 -6.70 16.51 12.34
N ILE A 113 -7.54 15.47 12.42
CA ILE A 113 -8.68 15.32 11.50
C ILE A 113 -9.81 16.28 11.86
N GLN A 114 -10.14 16.39 13.14
CA GLN A 114 -11.18 17.30 13.59
C GLN A 114 -10.81 18.77 13.40
N GLU A 115 -9.50 19.11 13.45
CA GLU A 115 -9.05 20.48 13.18
C GLU A 115 -9.04 20.85 11.69
N ASN A 116 -8.79 19.89 10.77
CA ASN A 116 -8.64 20.14 9.34
C ASN A 116 -9.85 19.70 8.49
N HIS A 117 -10.71 18.80 8.98
CA HIS A 117 -11.87 18.27 8.25
C HIS A 117 -13.09 18.18 9.17
N SER A 118 -13.91 19.20 9.17
CA SER A 118 -15.09 19.35 10.05
C SER A 118 -16.14 18.24 9.88
N ASP A 119 -16.12 17.49 8.77
CA ASP A 119 -17.14 16.52 8.40
C ASP A 119 -16.63 15.06 8.41
N VAL A 120 -15.64 14.74 9.27
CA VAL A 120 -15.14 13.37 9.44
C VAL A 120 -15.51 12.81 10.81
N ILE A 121 -16.16 11.65 10.81
CA ILE A 121 -16.57 10.91 12.02
C ILE A 121 -15.71 9.66 12.13
N LEU A 122 -15.06 9.49 13.28
CA LEU A 122 -14.25 8.30 13.57
C LEU A 122 -15.07 7.29 14.35
N CYS A 123 -15.14 6.06 13.84
CA CYS A 123 -15.79 4.92 14.48
C CYS A 123 -14.74 3.87 14.83
N SER A 124 -14.87 3.23 15.99
CA SER A 124 -13.97 2.15 16.42
C SER A 124 -14.14 0.89 15.55
N ASP A 125 -15.37 0.61 15.13
CA ASP A 125 -15.74 -0.55 14.33
C ASP A 125 -16.97 -0.30 13.44
N ALA A 126 -17.34 -1.31 12.66
CA ALA A 126 -18.50 -1.26 11.78
C ALA A 126 -19.84 -1.15 12.53
N THR A 127 -19.89 -1.65 13.76
CA THR A 127 -21.12 -1.64 14.58
C THR A 127 -21.41 -0.22 15.06
N GLU A 128 -20.43 0.44 15.64
CA GLU A 128 -20.53 1.85 16.05
C GLU A 128 -20.90 2.75 14.86
N CYS A 129 -20.28 2.52 13.70
CA CYS A 129 -20.61 3.25 12.49
C CYS A 129 -22.06 3.03 12.05
N ALA A 130 -22.54 1.79 12.05
CA ALA A 130 -23.91 1.46 11.70
C ALA A 130 -24.92 2.02 12.71
N ASP A 131 -24.57 2.04 14.00
CA ASP A 131 -25.40 2.65 15.06
C ASP A 131 -25.55 4.15 14.82
N PHE A 132 -24.43 4.86 14.61
CA PHE A 132 -24.45 6.29 14.28
C PHE A 132 -25.34 6.58 13.05
N LEU A 133 -25.12 5.86 11.94
CA LEU A 133 -25.85 6.06 10.69
C LEU A 133 -27.35 5.78 10.81
N SER A 134 -27.78 4.95 11.78
CA SER A 134 -29.20 4.66 12.02
C SER A 134 -30.00 5.86 12.53
N PHE A 135 -29.35 6.88 13.04
CA PHE A 135 -29.95 8.13 13.51
C PHE A 135 -29.80 9.28 12.49
N THR A 136 -29.41 8.98 11.26
CA THR A 136 -29.19 9.96 10.19
C THR A 136 -30.14 9.72 9.02
N ASP A 137 -30.24 10.70 8.12
CA ASP A 137 -30.99 10.62 6.87
C ASP A 137 -30.08 10.77 5.64
N GLY A 138 -30.55 10.26 4.48
CA GLY A 138 -29.81 10.33 3.20
C GLY A 138 -29.06 9.05 2.85
N ASN A 139 -28.56 8.97 1.62
CA ASN A 139 -27.92 7.77 1.08
C ASN A 139 -26.50 7.59 1.62
N ILE A 140 -26.09 6.33 1.73
CA ILE A 140 -24.83 5.91 2.33
C ILE A 140 -24.04 5.12 1.30
N LEU A 141 -22.78 5.52 1.01
CA LEU A 141 -21.85 4.77 0.19
C LEU A 141 -20.91 3.95 1.08
N LEU A 142 -21.13 2.64 1.14
CA LEU A 142 -20.24 1.71 1.81
C LEU A 142 -19.07 1.33 0.91
N THR A 143 -17.85 1.68 1.30
CA THR A 143 -16.63 1.30 0.58
C THR A 143 -15.75 0.31 1.37
N THR A 144 -16.36 -0.36 2.34
CA THR A 144 -15.71 -1.33 3.25
C THR A 144 -15.67 -2.75 2.70
N GLY A 145 -16.23 -2.98 1.50
CA GLY A 145 -16.35 -4.30 0.87
C GLY A 145 -17.57 -5.09 1.37
N SER A 146 -17.65 -6.37 1.00
CA SER A 146 -18.85 -7.19 1.23
C SER A 146 -18.92 -7.89 2.60
N LYS A 147 -17.79 -7.98 3.33
CA LYS A 147 -17.72 -8.78 4.58
C LYS A 147 -18.54 -8.21 5.73
N ASP A 148 -18.60 -6.88 5.83
CA ASP A 148 -19.30 -6.19 6.94
C ASP A 148 -20.75 -5.83 6.62
N LEU A 149 -21.26 -6.23 5.44
CA LEU A 149 -22.61 -5.87 4.98
C LEU A 149 -23.72 -6.22 5.97
N ALA A 150 -23.61 -7.38 6.60
CA ALA A 150 -24.60 -7.84 7.57
C ALA A 150 -24.78 -6.88 8.76
N THR A 151 -23.71 -6.17 9.16
CA THR A 151 -23.75 -5.19 10.26
C THR A 151 -24.67 -4.01 9.92
N TYR A 152 -24.62 -3.56 8.67
CA TYR A 152 -25.43 -2.43 8.19
C TYR A 152 -26.83 -2.87 7.74
N SER A 153 -26.95 -3.95 6.95
CA SER A 153 -28.21 -4.38 6.35
C SER A 153 -29.22 -4.93 7.35
N ARG A 154 -28.77 -5.40 8.52
CA ARG A 154 -29.67 -5.82 9.61
C ARG A 154 -30.41 -4.66 10.27
N LYS A 155 -29.95 -3.43 10.07
CA LYS A 155 -30.58 -2.24 10.60
C LYS A 155 -31.62 -1.72 9.60
N GLU A 156 -32.90 -1.84 9.93
CA GLU A 156 -34.02 -1.49 9.04
C GLU A 156 -33.90 -0.04 8.54
N ALA A 157 -33.47 0.88 9.40
CA ALA A 157 -33.26 2.29 9.06
C ALA A 157 -32.23 2.54 7.97
N LEU A 158 -31.33 1.57 7.68
CA LEU A 158 -30.26 1.73 6.72
C LEU A 158 -30.52 1.04 5.39
N LYS A 159 -31.31 -0.02 5.37
CA LYS A 159 -31.44 -0.99 4.29
C LYS A 159 -31.68 -0.38 2.90
N ASP A 160 -32.59 0.56 2.81
CA ASP A 160 -32.96 1.19 1.53
C ASP A 160 -32.03 2.33 1.11
N ARG A 161 -31.15 2.76 2.02
CA ARG A 161 -30.21 3.88 1.85
C ARG A 161 -28.81 3.45 1.45
N LEU A 162 -28.52 2.12 1.51
CA LEU A 162 -27.20 1.59 1.27
C LEU A 162 -26.88 1.51 -0.23
N PHE A 163 -25.76 2.07 -0.63
CA PHE A 163 -25.08 1.83 -1.89
C PHE A 163 -23.72 1.20 -1.57
N VAL A 164 -23.45 0.01 -2.12
CA VAL A 164 -22.36 -0.82 -1.67
C VAL A 164 -21.35 -1.02 -2.79
N ARG A 165 -20.14 -0.55 -2.59
CA ARG A 165 -19.06 -0.77 -3.52
C ARG A 165 -18.27 -2.01 -3.14
N VAL A 166 -18.31 -3.03 -4.02
CA VAL A 166 -17.70 -4.35 -3.83
C VAL A 166 -16.85 -4.74 -5.03
N LEU A 167 -15.99 -5.72 -4.85
CA LEU A 167 -15.27 -6.33 -5.97
C LEU A 167 -16.26 -7.06 -6.91
N PRO A 168 -16.02 -7.07 -8.24
CA PRO A 168 -16.89 -7.69 -9.22
C PRO A 168 -16.72 -9.23 -9.28
N GLY A 169 -16.71 -9.89 -8.11
CA GLY A 169 -16.57 -11.33 -7.97
C GLY A 169 -17.84 -11.99 -7.43
N LEU A 170 -18.08 -13.25 -7.79
CA LEU A 170 -19.27 -14.03 -7.40
C LEU A 170 -19.45 -14.06 -5.87
N GLU A 171 -18.37 -14.20 -5.11
CA GLU A 171 -18.43 -14.19 -3.64
C GLU A 171 -19.02 -12.87 -3.11
N SER A 172 -18.53 -11.74 -3.62
CA SER A 172 -19.00 -10.42 -3.19
C SER A 172 -20.45 -10.17 -3.57
N LEU A 173 -20.85 -10.58 -4.77
CA LEU A 173 -22.24 -10.44 -5.24
C LEU A 173 -23.19 -11.34 -4.45
N SER A 174 -22.79 -12.58 -4.18
CA SER A 174 -23.59 -13.51 -3.34
C SER A 174 -23.76 -12.99 -1.90
N LEU A 175 -22.73 -12.32 -1.36
CA LEU A 175 -22.85 -11.67 -0.05
C LEU A 175 -23.81 -10.47 -0.08
N CYS A 176 -23.83 -9.70 -1.17
CA CYS A 176 -24.81 -8.63 -1.34
C CYS A 176 -26.23 -9.20 -1.34
N GLU A 177 -26.49 -10.21 -2.15
CA GLU A 177 -27.80 -10.87 -2.27
C GLU A 177 -28.27 -11.44 -0.93
N LYS A 178 -27.41 -12.20 -0.23
CA LYS A 178 -27.68 -12.75 1.11
C LYS A 178 -28.06 -11.70 2.14
N ASN A 179 -27.56 -10.47 1.98
CA ASN A 179 -27.83 -9.35 2.87
C ASN A 179 -28.98 -8.44 2.36
N GLY A 180 -29.71 -8.86 1.31
CA GLY A 180 -30.84 -8.13 0.76
C GLY A 180 -30.45 -6.86 -0.01
N ILE A 181 -29.20 -6.72 -0.40
CA ILE A 181 -28.70 -5.61 -1.24
C ILE A 181 -28.80 -6.04 -2.70
N CYS A 182 -29.54 -5.30 -3.51
CA CYS A 182 -29.80 -5.69 -4.89
C CYS A 182 -29.88 -4.49 -5.87
N GLY A 183 -29.84 -4.79 -7.15
CA GLY A 183 -30.04 -3.83 -8.24
C GLY A 183 -29.08 -2.65 -8.17
N LYS A 184 -29.63 -1.43 -8.20
CA LYS A 184 -28.84 -0.17 -8.19
C LYS A 184 -28.03 0.07 -6.93
N GLN A 185 -28.29 -0.68 -5.86
CA GLN A 185 -27.52 -0.58 -4.61
C GLN A 185 -26.12 -1.21 -4.73
N ILE A 186 -25.90 -2.07 -5.73
CA ILE A 186 -24.62 -2.77 -5.91
C ILE A 186 -23.78 -2.01 -6.93
N ILE A 187 -22.59 -1.58 -6.52
CA ILE A 187 -21.57 -0.97 -7.37
C ILE A 187 -20.39 -1.95 -7.43
N ALA A 188 -20.45 -2.88 -8.41
CA ALA A 188 -19.41 -3.91 -8.57
C ALA A 188 -18.26 -3.35 -9.41
N MET A 189 -17.25 -2.82 -8.76
CA MET A 189 -16.10 -2.18 -9.40
C MET A 189 -14.80 -2.48 -8.64
N GLN A 190 -13.70 -2.47 -9.40
CA GLN A 190 -12.36 -2.67 -8.87
C GLN A 190 -11.58 -1.36 -8.88
N GLY A 191 -10.92 -1.08 -7.73
CA GLY A 191 -9.99 0.04 -7.58
C GLY A 191 -8.61 -0.20 -8.22
N PRO A 192 -7.71 0.77 -8.08
CA PRO A 192 -7.86 2.00 -7.29
C PRO A 192 -8.82 3.01 -7.93
N PHE A 193 -9.44 3.86 -7.11
CA PHE A 193 -10.41 4.87 -7.56
C PHE A 193 -9.82 6.27 -7.40
N SER A 194 -9.85 7.06 -8.48
CA SER A 194 -9.45 8.47 -8.45
C SER A 194 -10.41 9.32 -7.61
N LEU A 195 -9.98 10.54 -7.30
CA LEU A 195 -10.82 11.57 -6.68
C LEU A 195 -12.10 11.79 -7.50
N GLU A 196 -11.96 11.95 -8.82
CA GLU A 196 -13.07 12.24 -9.75
C GLU A 196 -14.09 11.10 -9.76
N MET A 197 -13.62 9.83 -9.76
CA MET A 197 -14.51 8.67 -9.72
C MET A 197 -15.29 8.61 -8.40
N ASN A 198 -14.65 8.86 -7.26
CA ASN A 198 -15.34 8.91 -5.98
C ASN A 198 -16.40 10.05 -5.97
N ARG A 199 -16.06 11.25 -6.45
CA ARG A 199 -17.00 12.36 -6.58
C ARG A 199 -18.17 12.04 -7.51
N ALA A 200 -17.90 11.39 -8.65
CA ALA A 200 -18.96 10.98 -9.60
C ALA A 200 -19.97 10.02 -8.94
N LEU A 201 -19.51 9.04 -8.15
CA LEU A 201 -20.38 8.12 -7.42
C LEU A 201 -21.19 8.84 -6.34
N ILE A 202 -20.58 9.76 -5.58
CA ILE A 202 -21.25 10.56 -4.55
C ILE A 202 -22.43 11.34 -5.18
N ARG A 203 -22.19 12.03 -6.30
CA ARG A 203 -23.20 12.80 -7.01
C ARG A 203 -24.28 11.93 -7.63
N GLN A 204 -23.86 10.83 -8.32
CA GLN A 204 -24.79 9.94 -9.04
C GLN A 204 -25.83 9.32 -8.14
N PHE A 205 -25.47 8.98 -6.92
CA PHE A 205 -26.37 8.30 -5.97
C PHE A 205 -26.86 9.20 -4.84
N ASP A 206 -26.69 10.51 -4.95
CA ASP A 206 -27.03 11.51 -3.91
C ASP A 206 -26.56 11.08 -2.51
N ILE A 207 -25.29 10.71 -2.39
CA ILE A 207 -24.68 10.22 -1.16
C ILE A 207 -24.53 11.37 -0.16
N LYS A 208 -24.89 11.10 1.10
CA LYS A 208 -24.68 12.02 2.24
C LYS A 208 -23.60 11.51 3.20
N TYR A 209 -23.38 10.20 3.23
CA TYR A 209 -22.41 9.56 4.10
C TYR A 209 -21.54 8.60 3.31
N LEU A 210 -20.22 8.77 3.39
CA LEU A 210 -19.26 7.83 2.81
C LEU A 210 -18.58 7.06 3.93
N VAL A 211 -18.76 5.73 3.95
CA VAL A 211 -18.11 4.85 4.93
C VAL A 211 -16.87 4.23 4.33
N THR A 212 -15.74 4.41 4.99
CA THR A 212 -14.46 3.83 4.59
C THR A 212 -13.71 3.28 5.78
N LYS A 213 -12.82 2.29 5.53
CA LYS A 213 -11.85 1.84 6.52
C LYS A 213 -10.61 2.72 6.46
N GLU A 214 -9.99 2.96 7.61
CA GLU A 214 -8.65 3.54 7.64
C GLU A 214 -7.70 2.57 6.92
N SER A 215 -7.33 2.90 5.70
CA SER A 215 -6.44 2.10 4.88
C SER A 215 -5.28 3.00 4.43
N GLY A 216 -4.06 2.43 4.33
CA GLY A 216 -2.88 3.18 3.91
C GLY A 216 -2.99 3.76 2.49
N ARG A 217 -1.92 4.38 2.03
CA ARG A 217 -1.79 5.10 0.74
C ARG A 217 -2.36 4.34 -0.45
N THR A 218 -2.07 3.05 -0.56
CA THR A 218 -2.50 2.19 -1.67
C THR A 218 -4.00 1.83 -1.65
N GLY A 219 -4.72 2.11 -0.55
CA GLY A 219 -6.15 1.83 -0.40
C GLY A 219 -7.08 2.91 -0.93
N GLY A 220 -6.55 4.00 -1.51
CA GLY A 220 -7.36 5.12 -2.00
C GLY A 220 -8.13 5.82 -0.87
N PHE A 221 -7.59 5.82 0.35
CA PHE A 221 -8.23 6.45 1.52
C PHE A 221 -8.31 7.96 1.35
N LEU A 222 -7.20 8.60 0.97
CA LEU A 222 -7.13 10.05 0.79
C LEU A 222 -8.06 10.56 -0.30
N GLU A 223 -8.16 9.84 -1.41
CA GLU A 223 -9.04 10.18 -2.52
C GLU A 223 -10.51 10.15 -2.10
N LYS A 224 -10.87 9.25 -1.18
CA LYS A 224 -12.23 9.17 -0.62
C LYS A 224 -12.52 10.34 0.32
N ILE A 225 -11.59 10.66 1.23
CA ILE A 225 -11.76 11.80 2.16
C ILE A 225 -11.83 13.12 1.39
N LYS A 226 -10.90 13.35 0.46
CA LYS A 226 -10.92 14.54 -0.42
C LYS A 226 -12.20 14.63 -1.27
N ALA A 227 -12.75 13.48 -1.71
CA ALA A 227 -14.00 13.46 -2.45
C ALA A 227 -15.20 13.82 -1.57
N ALA A 228 -15.25 13.30 -0.34
CA ALA A 228 -16.29 13.65 0.63
C ALA A 228 -16.26 15.15 0.96
N GLU A 229 -15.09 15.70 1.23
CA GLU A 229 -14.88 17.13 1.47
C GLU A 229 -15.32 18.00 0.29
N ALA A 230 -14.85 17.66 -0.93
CA ALA A 230 -15.20 18.41 -2.15
C ALA A 230 -16.69 18.39 -2.49
N GLU A 231 -17.44 17.37 -2.04
CA GLU A 231 -18.88 17.24 -2.25
C GLU A 231 -19.70 17.66 -0.99
N GLY A 232 -19.05 18.09 0.09
CA GLY A 232 -19.70 18.56 1.32
C GLY A 232 -20.52 17.47 2.02
N ILE A 233 -20.01 16.23 2.04
CA ILE A 233 -20.65 15.08 2.70
C ILE A 233 -19.82 14.57 3.86
N THR A 234 -20.45 13.87 4.79
CA THR A 234 -19.77 13.29 5.94
C THR A 234 -19.05 12.01 5.60
N ALA A 235 -17.77 11.90 5.98
CA ALA A 235 -17.00 10.67 5.90
C ALA A 235 -16.97 9.95 7.25
N CYS A 236 -17.48 8.73 7.31
CA CYS A 236 -17.37 7.85 8.47
C CYS A 236 -16.17 6.92 8.29
N VAL A 237 -15.18 7.04 9.14
CA VAL A 237 -13.91 6.30 9.05
C VAL A 237 -13.87 5.25 10.15
N ILE A 238 -13.81 3.98 9.75
CA ILE A 238 -13.62 2.87 10.69
C ILE A 238 -12.13 2.73 10.96
N GLY A 239 -11.74 2.84 12.23
CA GLY A 239 -10.36 2.76 12.68
C GLY A 239 -9.69 1.43 12.33
N ASN A 240 -8.36 1.45 12.21
CA ASN A 240 -7.58 0.24 11.96
C ASN A 240 -7.35 -0.51 13.29
N PRO A 241 -7.80 -1.78 13.43
CA PRO A 241 -7.60 -2.56 14.65
C PRO A 241 -6.12 -2.85 14.95
N GLU A 242 -5.24 -2.72 13.95
CA GLU A 242 -3.79 -2.96 14.11
C GLU A 242 -3.01 -1.74 14.63
N LYS A 243 -3.61 -0.59 14.89
CA LYS A 243 -2.89 0.55 15.51
C LYS A 243 -2.18 0.19 16.82
N GLN A 244 -2.55 -0.93 17.46
CA GLN A 244 -1.93 -1.44 18.68
C GLN A 244 -0.87 -2.54 18.44
N ASN A 245 -0.75 -3.08 17.23
CA ASN A 245 0.21 -4.14 16.90
C ASN A 245 1.34 -3.57 16.05
N SER A 246 2.53 -3.53 16.62
CA SER A 246 3.78 -3.16 15.95
C SER A 246 4.12 -4.17 14.84
N GLY A 247 3.90 -3.82 13.60
CA GLY A 247 4.47 -4.50 12.43
C GLY A 247 5.75 -3.81 11.97
N ASP A 248 6.47 -4.44 11.05
CA ASP A 248 7.66 -3.90 10.43
C ASP A 248 7.30 -3.09 9.17
N SER A 249 7.97 -1.98 8.94
CA SER A 249 7.89 -1.25 7.67
C SER A 249 8.45 -2.10 6.52
N PHE A 250 8.13 -1.74 5.27
CA PHE A 250 8.65 -2.44 4.10
C PHE A 250 10.19 -2.55 4.13
N ALA A 251 10.87 -1.46 4.45
CA ALA A 251 12.33 -1.40 4.58
C ALA A 251 12.86 -2.33 5.70
N GLN A 252 12.18 -2.40 6.84
CA GLN A 252 12.55 -3.29 7.93
C GLN A 252 12.35 -4.76 7.55
N VAL A 253 11.25 -5.10 6.87
CA VAL A 253 11.00 -6.45 6.34
C VAL A 253 12.10 -6.85 5.36
N CYS A 254 12.45 -6.00 4.40
CA CYS A 254 13.54 -6.26 3.44
C CYS A 254 14.86 -6.51 4.17
N ARG A 255 15.19 -5.69 5.17
CA ARG A 255 16.42 -5.87 5.96
C ARG A 255 16.44 -7.21 6.68
N LYS A 256 15.36 -7.57 7.39
CA LYS A 256 15.23 -8.87 8.06
C LYS A 256 15.37 -10.04 7.09
N ILE A 257 14.76 -9.95 5.91
CA ILE A 257 14.89 -10.98 4.87
C ILE A 257 16.34 -11.07 4.37
N SER A 258 17.02 -9.94 4.17
CA SER A 258 18.44 -9.92 3.80
C SER A 258 19.31 -10.62 4.84
N GLU A 259 19.09 -10.37 6.12
CA GLU A 259 19.80 -11.02 7.24
C GLU A 259 19.54 -12.55 7.27
N ILE A 260 18.27 -12.97 7.12
CA ILE A 260 17.87 -14.38 7.16
C ILE A 260 18.42 -15.16 5.96
N THR A 261 18.38 -14.55 4.76
CA THR A 261 18.78 -15.23 3.52
C THR A 261 20.26 -15.10 3.19
N GLY A 262 20.96 -14.17 3.83
CA GLY A 262 22.32 -13.78 3.50
C GLY A 262 22.46 -13.08 2.13
N LYS A 263 21.34 -12.73 1.49
CA LYS A 263 21.30 -11.99 0.22
C LYS A 263 20.87 -10.54 0.47
N THR A 264 21.68 -9.60 0.02
CA THR A 264 21.38 -8.17 0.15
C THR A 264 20.29 -7.76 -0.83
N ILE A 265 19.18 -7.26 -0.34
CA ILE A 265 18.15 -6.64 -1.18
C ILE A 265 18.63 -5.25 -1.59
N LYS A 266 18.76 -5.03 -2.91
CA LYS A 266 19.32 -3.81 -3.46
C LYS A 266 18.33 -2.68 -3.50
N ASN A 267 18.78 -1.47 -3.15
CA ASN A 267 18.04 -0.24 -3.40
C ASN A 267 18.09 0.10 -4.90
N GLN A 268 17.04 0.70 -5.42
CA GLN A 268 17.01 1.23 -6.79
C GLN A 268 17.29 2.73 -6.76
N ILE A 269 18.41 3.16 -7.30
CA ILE A 269 18.84 4.56 -7.31
C ILE A 269 18.73 5.12 -8.73
N ALA A 270 17.90 6.14 -8.91
CA ALA A 270 17.74 6.89 -10.14
C ALA A 270 18.44 8.26 -10.03
N LEU A 271 19.45 8.51 -10.85
CA LEU A 271 20.10 9.80 -10.99
C LEU A 271 19.41 10.55 -12.12
N ILE A 272 18.68 11.62 -11.82
CA ILE A 272 17.79 12.28 -12.78
C ILE A 272 18.23 13.71 -13.03
N GLY A 273 18.48 14.03 -14.32
CA GLY A 273 18.60 15.40 -14.78
C GLY A 273 17.24 16.05 -14.92
N THR A 274 17.09 17.27 -14.37
CA THR A 274 15.81 17.99 -14.41
C THR A 274 15.70 18.99 -15.57
N GLY A 275 16.64 18.97 -16.52
CA GLY A 275 16.67 19.90 -17.64
C GLY A 275 16.60 21.35 -17.19
N MET A 276 15.69 22.12 -17.76
CA MET A 276 15.47 23.54 -17.44
C MET A 276 14.83 23.75 -16.04
N GLY A 277 14.56 22.69 -15.28
CA GLY A 277 14.02 22.80 -13.92
C GLY A 277 12.50 23.01 -13.87
N ASN A 278 11.77 22.45 -14.82
CA ASN A 278 10.30 22.38 -14.78
C ASN A 278 9.82 20.96 -15.13
N GLU A 279 8.58 20.63 -14.77
CA GLU A 279 8.02 19.28 -15.04
C GLU A 279 7.96 18.94 -16.54
N GLN A 280 7.80 19.93 -17.41
CA GLN A 280 7.67 19.71 -18.85
C GLN A 280 8.98 19.30 -19.54
N THR A 281 10.12 19.50 -18.86
CA THR A 281 11.46 19.10 -19.34
C THR A 281 11.93 17.78 -18.75
N LEU A 282 11.11 17.10 -17.95
CA LEU A 282 11.36 15.74 -17.49
C LEU A 282 10.90 14.73 -18.55
N THR A 283 11.69 13.70 -18.78
CA THR A 283 11.27 12.57 -19.60
C THR A 283 10.11 11.83 -18.89
N MET A 284 9.28 11.12 -19.65
CA MET A 284 8.20 10.31 -19.07
C MET A 284 8.76 9.29 -18.07
N GLU A 285 9.88 8.66 -18.41
CA GLU A 285 10.54 7.67 -17.56
C GLU A 285 11.06 8.29 -16.26
N ALA A 286 11.67 9.48 -16.32
CA ALA A 286 12.11 10.22 -15.13
C ALA A 286 10.91 10.59 -14.24
N THR A 287 9.82 11.05 -14.83
CA THR A 287 8.59 11.39 -14.10
C THR A 287 8.02 10.18 -13.37
N GLU A 288 8.03 9.01 -13.99
CA GLU A 288 7.58 7.78 -13.37
C GLU A 288 8.46 7.38 -12.19
N LYS A 289 9.79 7.45 -12.33
CA LYS A 289 10.73 7.19 -11.24
C LYS A 289 10.55 8.15 -10.07
N ILE A 290 10.31 9.42 -10.33
CA ILE A 290 10.01 10.42 -9.30
C ILE A 290 8.71 10.07 -8.58
N ARG A 291 7.68 9.68 -9.31
CA ARG A 291 6.37 9.31 -8.72
C ARG A 291 6.45 8.08 -7.81
N GLU A 292 7.30 7.12 -8.17
CA GLU A 292 7.50 5.86 -7.44
C GLU A 292 8.51 5.96 -6.29
N ALA A 293 9.24 7.07 -6.17
CA ALA A 293 10.33 7.19 -5.21
C ALA A 293 9.83 7.21 -3.76
N ASP A 294 10.54 6.48 -2.89
CA ASP A 294 10.39 6.54 -1.44
C ASP A 294 11.20 7.70 -0.85
N TYR A 295 12.37 7.97 -1.46
CA TYR A 295 13.29 9.03 -1.04
C TYR A 295 13.73 9.87 -2.22
N ILE A 296 13.74 11.21 -2.05
CA ILE A 296 14.18 12.15 -3.07
C ILE A 296 15.23 13.08 -2.49
N PHE A 297 16.41 13.08 -3.09
CA PHE A 297 17.53 13.98 -2.77
C PHE A 297 17.67 15.03 -3.86
N GLY A 298 18.03 16.25 -3.49
CA GLY A 298 18.28 17.31 -4.45
C GLY A 298 18.35 18.67 -3.80
N ALA A 299 18.87 19.66 -4.54
CA ALA A 299 18.82 21.04 -4.08
C ALA A 299 17.36 21.49 -3.84
N GLU A 300 17.11 22.28 -2.82
CA GLU A 300 15.77 22.68 -2.40
C GLU A 300 14.90 23.25 -3.54
N ARG A 301 15.51 24.01 -4.47
CA ARG A 301 14.84 24.54 -5.65
C ARG A 301 14.30 23.42 -6.58
N LEU A 302 14.99 22.26 -6.66
CA LEU A 302 14.56 21.11 -7.46
C LEU A 302 13.48 20.31 -6.75
N LEU A 303 13.57 20.20 -5.44
CA LEU A 303 12.53 19.53 -4.63
C LEU A 303 11.17 20.23 -4.71
N ARG A 304 11.16 21.58 -4.90
CA ARG A 304 9.91 22.36 -5.00
C ARG A 304 9.12 22.12 -6.29
N ILE A 305 9.79 21.69 -7.37
CA ILE A 305 9.12 21.44 -8.67
C ILE A 305 8.56 20.01 -8.79
N ILE A 306 8.86 19.14 -7.85
CA ILE A 306 8.48 17.73 -7.89
C ILE A 306 7.16 17.52 -7.15
N LYS A 307 6.20 16.82 -7.80
CA LYS A 307 4.85 16.55 -7.27
C LYS A 307 4.71 15.20 -6.55
N ASN A 308 5.78 14.62 -6.02
CA ASN A 308 5.67 13.46 -5.14
C ASN A 308 5.67 13.92 -3.68
N GLU A 309 4.50 14.21 -3.13
CA GLU A 309 4.34 14.61 -1.71
C GLU A 309 4.57 13.45 -0.73
N GLN A 310 4.65 12.24 -1.23
CA GLN A 310 4.75 11.02 -0.41
C GLN A 310 6.20 10.65 -0.11
N ALA A 311 7.15 11.04 -0.96
CA ALA A 311 8.55 10.74 -0.76
C ALA A 311 9.15 11.58 0.38
N VAL A 312 10.03 10.93 1.16
CA VAL A 312 10.87 11.65 2.12
C VAL A 312 11.88 12.48 1.32
N ARG A 313 11.93 13.79 1.58
CA ARG A 313 12.74 14.74 0.81
C ARG A 313 13.92 15.24 1.62
N TYR A 314 15.11 15.11 1.04
CA TYR A 314 16.35 15.63 1.63
C TYR A 314 16.93 16.74 0.75
N PRO A 315 17.17 17.94 1.29
CA PRO A 315 17.76 19.05 0.54
C PRO A 315 19.28 18.88 0.36
N TYR A 316 19.72 17.65 0.06
CA TYR A 316 21.11 17.25 -0.11
C TYR A 316 21.45 17.10 -1.58
N TYR A 317 22.56 17.68 -2.02
CA TYR A 317 23.04 17.64 -3.39
C TYR A 317 24.53 17.29 -3.48
N LEU A 318 25.25 17.21 -2.36
CA LEU A 318 26.64 16.80 -2.30
C LEU A 318 26.75 15.31 -1.94
N ALA A 319 27.67 14.61 -2.57
CA ALA A 319 27.92 13.20 -2.29
C ALA A 319 28.20 12.94 -0.79
N ALA A 320 28.88 13.89 -0.11
CA ALA A 320 29.21 13.79 1.31
C ALA A 320 27.99 13.73 2.22
N ASP A 321 26.86 14.31 1.80
CA ASP A 321 25.61 14.31 2.55
C ASP A 321 24.72 13.15 2.13
N ILE A 322 24.71 12.79 0.84
CA ILE A 322 23.86 11.76 0.27
C ILE A 322 24.33 10.35 0.65
N VAL A 323 25.64 10.06 0.54
CA VAL A 323 26.16 8.70 0.74
C VAL A 323 25.88 8.16 2.16
N PRO A 324 26.05 8.92 3.24
CA PRO A 324 25.71 8.44 4.57
C PRO A 324 24.23 8.06 4.74
N GLU A 325 23.32 8.78 4.07
CA GLU A 325 21.90 8.43 4.11
C GLU A 325 21.62 7.16 3.31
N LEU A 326 22.27 6.98 2.15
CA LEU A 326 22.17 5.73 1.39
C LEU A 326 22.73 4.54 2.17
N ASP A 327 23.77 4.72 2.97
CA ASP A 327 24.33 3.67 3.85
C ASP A 327 23.31 3.24 4.92
N ARG A 328 22.54 4.19 5.48
CA ARG A 328 21.45 3.89 6.42
C ARG A 328 20.30 3.10 5.78
N LEU A 329 20.08 3.29 4.49
CA LEU A 329 19.06 2.61 3.71
C LEU A 329 19.52 1.29 3.11
N SER A 330 20.77 0.86 3.34
CA SER A 330 21.31 -0.39 2.78
C SER A 330 20.45 -1.60 3.14
N GLY A 331 20.15 -2.45 2.15
CA GLY A 331 19.34 -3.66 2.33
C GLY A 331 17.82 -3.41 2.50
N CYS A 332 17.37 -2.18 2.33
CA CYS A 332 15.96 -1.81 2.52
C CYS A 332 15.07 -2.01 1.28
N GLY A 333 15.66 -2.23 0.09
CA GLY A 333 14.90 -2.41 -1.16
C GLY A 333 14.12 -1.17 -1.62
N VAL A 334 14.54 0.02 -1.18
CA VAL A 334 13.85 1.28 -1.43
C VAL A 334 14.20 1.90 -2.77
N LYS A 335 13.29 2.72 -3.30
CA LYS A 335 13.47 3.49 -4.53
C LYS A 335 13.93 4.91 -4.18
N VAL A 336 15.11 5.26 -4.63
CA VAL A 336 15.75 6.54 -4.35
C VAL A 336 15.91 7.34 -5.63
N VAL A 337 15.52 8.59 -5.61
CA VAL A 337 15.77 9.56 -6.70
C VAL A 337 16.75 10.62 -6.23
N ILE A 338 17.75 10.91 -7.05
CA ILE A 338 18.69 12.00 -6.82
C ILE A 338 18.60 12.97 -8.00
N LEU A 339 18.21 14.20 -7.72
CA LEU A 339 17.93 15.22 -8.73
C LEU A 339 19.15 16.08 -8.99
N PHE A 340 19.45 16.26 -10.28
CA PHE A 340 20.51 17.15 -10.77
C PHE A 340 19.93 18.25 -11.66
N SER A 341 20.53 19.42 -11.61
CA SER A 341 20.19 20.55 -12.47
C SER A 341 20.74 20.32 -13.88
N GLY A 342 19.96 20.60 -14.89
CA GLY A 342 20.36 20.43 -16.29
C GLY A 342 20.40 18.98 -16.74
N ASP A 343 21.21 18.69 -17.74
CA ASP A 343 21.49 17.35 -18.21
C ASP A 343 22.52 16.66 -17.30
N THR A 344 22.32 15.36 -17.05
CA THR A 344 23.23 14.55 -16.22
C THR A 344 24.60 14.35 -16.84
N GLY A 345 24.72 14.45 -18.17
CA GLY A 345 25.97 14.28 -18.94
C GLY A 345 26.79 15.54 -19.09
N PHE A 346 26.27 16.72 -18.75
CA PHE A 346 26.93 17.99 -19.05
C PHE A 346 27.16 18.84 -17.79
N TYR A 347 28.43 19.00 -17.38
CA TYR A 347 28.87 19.75 -16.20
C TYR A 347 28.07 19.46 -14.91
N SER A 348 27.58 18.24 -14.76
CA SER A 348 26.76 17.80 -13.66
C SER A 348 27.59 17.07 -12.60
N GLY A 349 27.23 17.25 -11.33
CA GLY A 349 27.75 16.43 -10.23
C GLY A 349 27.35 14.95 -10.33
N CYS A 350 26.45 14.60 -11.26
CA CYS A 350 25.94 13.26 -11.49
C CYS A 350 27.05 12.24 -11.77
N GLY A 351 27.97 12.55 -12.69
CA GLY A 351 29.05 11.63 -13.06
C GLY A 351 29.93 11.25 -11.87
N LYS A 352 30.30 12.23 -11.02
CA LYS A 352 31.11 11.99 -9.83
C LYS A 352 30.37 11.11 -8.80
N LEU A 353 29.10 11.37 -8.59
CA LEU A 353 28.26 10.56 -7.67
C LEU A 353 28.05 9.16 -8.26
N TYR A 354 27.79 9.04 -9.56
CA TYR A 354 27.65 7.75 -10.23
C TYR A 354 28.90 6.88 -10.04
N GLU A 355 30.10 7.43 -10.25
CA GLU A 355 31.36 6.71 -10.02
C GLU A 355 31.49 6.21 -8.57
N THR A 356 31.00 6.96 -7.60
CA THR A 356 30.97 6.56 -6.19
C THR A 356 29.97 5.43 -5.94
N LEU A 357 28.83 5.43 -6.64
CA LEU A 357 27.71 4.51 -6.37
C LEU A 357 27.73 3.25 -7.23
N LYS A 358 28.28 3.27 -8.45
CA LYS A 358 28.22 2.16 -9.43
C LYS A 358 28.83 0.84 -8.94
N GLY A 359 29.74 0.90 -7.97
CA GLY A 359 30.42 -0.27 -7.40
C GLY A 359 29.75 -0.86 -6.16
N ARG A 360 28.65 -0.28 -5.70
CA ARG A 360 27.96 -0.75 -4.49
C ARG A 360 27.21 -2.05 -4.76
N SER A 361 27.37 -3.02 -3.84
CA SER A 361 26.66 -4.31 -3.92
C SER A 361 25.21 -4.22 -3.45
N ASP A 362 24.88 -3.18 -2.68
CA ASP A 362 23.58 -2.96 -2.04
C ASP A 362 22.64 -2.04 -2.83
N SER A 363 23.04 -1.63 -4.05
CA SER A 363 22.21 -0.75 -4.87
C SER A 363 22.40 -0.99 -6.37
N SER A 364 21.32 -0.75 -7.12
CA SER A 364 21.27 -0.67 -8.58
C SER A 364 21.12 0.79 -8.97
N VAL A 365 22.06 1.32 -9.77
CA VAL A 365 22.09 2.75 -10.12
C VAL A 365 21.84 2.93 -11.62
N ARG A 366 20.88 3.79 -11.95
CA ARG A 366 20.57 4.18 -13.35
C ARG A 366 20.57 5.69 -13.50
N ILE A 367 20.96 6.16 -14.67
CA ILE A 367 21.00 7.57 -15.04
C ILE A 367 19.86 7.85 -16.02
N TYR A 368 19.13 8.93 -15.77
CA TYR A 368 18.06 9.43 -16.62
C TYR A 368 18.44 10.86 -17.04
N PRO A 369 18.65 11.10 -18.35
CA PRO A 369 19.06 12.42 -18.82
C PRO A 369 17.94 13.44 -18.65
N GLY A 370 18.33 14.71 -18.48
CA GLY A 370 17.44 15.86 -18.62
C GLY A 370 17.43 16.36 -20.05
N ILE A 371 16.34 16.99 -20.48
CA ILE A 371 16.20 17.62 -21.79
C ILE A 371 16.44 19.13 -21.67
#